data_ccfa78cee579221749eeb5495508d2e0
#
_entry.id   ccfa78cee579221749eeb5495508d2e0
#
_cell.length_a   1.000
_cell.length_b   1.000
_cell.length_c   1.000
_cell.angle_alpha   90.00
_cell.angle_beta   90.00
_cell.angle_gamma   90.00
#
_symmetry.space_group_name_H-M   'P 1'
#
loop_
_entity.id
_entity.type
_entity.pdbx_description
1 polymer ?
#
loop_
_entity_poly.entity_id
_entity_poly.type
_entity_poly.pdbx_seq_one_letter_code
_entity_poly.pdbx_strand_id
1 'polypeptide(L)'
;AAIKTVDGPKSFEEFFIPFLQQLQKGKTMVEAQVPWLNGLSGKFLLNKWWDSCLKLEKIYSNTDPKLRVKWAGPEMSARSSITARQMETWSHGHEVFDRLGQKRKEGDHIKNIVHLGISTFEWTFINRNIQLPETKPFVFLNLPSETEISYNEQDDNNFIEGSAVEFCQVVTQVRNIDDTKLIVSGEIAKTWMKYAQCFAGIPADPPKKGSRFKQ
;
A
#
# COMPACT_ATOMS: atom_id res chain seq x y z
N ALA A 1 -3.15 15.82 1.72
CA ALA A 1 -4.20 15.17 0.92
C ALA A 1 -5.23 14.46 1.81
N ALA A 2 -4.88 13.37 2.53
CA ALA A 2 -5.85 12.54 3.27
C ALA A 2 -6.77 13.30 4.25
N ILE A 3 -6.28 14.32 4.95
CA ILE A 3 -7.12 15.20 5.79
C ILE A 3 -8.17 15.91 4.93
N LYS A 4 -7.76 16.42 3.77
CA LYS A 4 -8.63 17.16 2.86
C LYS A 4 -9.72 16.30 2.21
N THR A 5 -9.52 14.98 2.12
CA THR A 5 -10.56 14.07 1.61
C THR A 5 -11.76 13.98 2.55
N VAL A 6 -11.52 14.04 3.86
CA VAL A 6 -12.59 13.99 4.88
C VAL A 6 -13.30 15.34 5.01
N ASP A 7 -12.60 16.45 4.77
CA ASP A 7 -13.20 17.80 4.75
C ASP A 7 -14.21 17.98 3.58
N GLY A 8 -14.23 17.05 2.64
CA GLY A 8 -15.15 17.00 1.51
C GLY A 8 -14.51 17.20 0.13
N PRO A 9 -15.26 16.91 -0.94
CA PRO A 9 -14.75 16.93 -2.31
C PRO A 9 -14.10 18.27 -2.72
N LYS A 10 -14.76 19.38 -2.37
CA LYS A 10 -14.26 20.73 -2.70
C LYS A 10 -12.90 21.00 -2.04
N SER A 11 -12.76 20.68 -0.77
CA SER A 11 -11.50 20.85 -0.03
C SER A 11 -10.36 20.01 -0.60
N PHE A 12 -10.67 18.78 -1.04
CA PHE A 12 -9.71 17.94 -1.73
C PHE A 12 -9.31 18.52 -3.10
N GLU A 13 -10.26 18.96 -3.90
CA GLU A 13 -10.02 19.54 -5.23
C GLU A 13 -9.16 20.79 -5.15
N GLU A 14 -9.51 21.74 -4.28
CA GLU A 14 -8.71 22.96 -4.06
C GLU A 14 -7.27 22.65 -3.67
N PHE A 15 -7.04 21.58 -2.92
CA PHE A 15 -5.69 21.13 -2.56
C PHE A 15 -4.98 20.42 -3.71
N PHE A 16 -5.69 19.61 -4.51
CA PHE A 16 -5.07 18.68 -5.45
C PHE A 16 -4.91 19.25 -6.87
N ILE A 17 -5.81 20.15 -7.30
CA ILE A 17 -5.75 20.77 -8.64
C ILE A 17 -4.40 21.45 -8.91
N PRO A 18 -3.84 22.27 -8.01
CA PRO A 18 -2.54 22.90 -8.24
C PRO A 18 -1.41 21.90 -8.50
N PHE A 19 -1.47 20.75 -7.84
CA PHE A 19 -0.51 19.67 -8.06
C PHE A 19 -0.69 19.03 -9.45
N LEU A 20 -1.92 18.71 -9.85
CA LEU A 20 -2.21 18.18 -11.19
C LEU A 20 -1.74 19.14 -12.29
N GLN A 21 -1.94 20.43 -12.11
CA GLN A 21 -1.48 21.45 -13.06
C GLN A 21 0.05 21.46 -13.24
N GLN A 22 0.82 21.13 -12.19
CA GLN A 22 2.28 21.00 -12.30
C GLN A 22 2.66 19.76 -13.11
N LEU A 23 1.97 18.62 -12.89
CA LEU A 23 2.19 17.41 -13.67
C LEU A 23 1.85 17.62 -15.16
N GLN A 24 0.74 18.31 -15.46
CA GLN A 24 0.36 18.66 -16.84
C GLN A 24 1.39 19.55 -17.56
N LYS A 25 2.16 20.32 -16.79
CA LYS A 25 3.29 21.12 -17.31
C LYS A 25 4.59 20.31 -17.48
N GLY A 26 4.51 18.98 -17.35
CA GLY A 26 5.64 18.05 -17.53
C GLY A 26 6.56 17.92 -16.32
N LYS A 27 6.18 18.44 -15.15
CA LYS A 27 6.97 18.25 -13.92
C LYS A 27 6.84 16.82 -13.41
N THR A 28 7.91 16.33 -12.81
CA THR A 28 7.90 15.06 -12.10
C THR A 28 7.03 15.14 -10.84
N MET A 29 6.64 13.99 -10.30
CA MET A 29 5.90 13.89 -9.02
C MET A 29 6.61 14.63 -7.88
N VAL A 30 7.94 14.55 -7.82
CA VAL A 30 8.75 15.22 -6.80
C VAL A 30 8.69 16.74 -6.99
N GLU A 31 8.95 17.25 -8.20
CA GLU A 31 8.91 18.68 -8.51
C GLU A 31 7.53 19.30 -8.30
N ALA A 32 6.47 18.56 -8.60
CA ALA A 32 5.10 19.02 -8.40
C ALA A 32 4.73 19.15 -6.90
N GLN A 33 5.43 18.46 -6.02
CA GLN A 33 5.23 18.53 -4.56
C GLN A 33 6.01 19.68 -3.89
N VAL A 34 7.05 20.19 -4.52
CA VAL A 34 7.91 21.26 -3.94
C VAL A 34 7.12 22.45 -3.39
N PRO A 35 6.08 22.98 -4.06
CA PRO A 35 5.28 24.08 -3.53
C PRO A 35 4.60 23.76 -2.18
N TRP A 36 4.23 22.49 -1.94
CA TRP A 36 3.63 22.09 -0.67
C TRP A 36 4.62 22.06 0.49
N LEU A 37 5.89 21.84 0.19
CA LEU A 37 6.95 21.85 1.19
C LEU A 37 7.20 23.28 1.72
N ASN A 38 6.94 24.30 0.89
CA ASN A 38 7.10 25.71 1.26
C ASN A 38 8.43 25.99 2.00
N GLY A 39 9.54 25.45 1.48
CA GLY A 39 10.87 25.56 2.07
C GLY A 39 11.13 24.71 3.31
N LEU A 40 10.14 23.91 3.76
CA LEU A 40 10.33 23.01 4.89
C LEU A 40 11.33 21.89 4.55
N SER A 41 12.30 21.68 5.43
CA SER A 41 13.29 20.61 5.31
C SER A 41 13.75 20.12 6.69
N GLY A 42 14.47 19.01 6.71
CA GLY A 42 15.06 18.43 7.92
C GLY A 42 14.07 18.30 9.07
N LYS A 43 14.47 18.76 10.27
CA LYS A 43 13.66 18.64 11.48
C LYS A 43 12.31 19.36 11.41
N PHE A 44 12.23 20.49 10.70
CA PHE A 44 10.97 21.23 10.55
C PHE A 44 9.97 20.45 9.71
N LEU A 45 10.43 19.81 8.64
CA LEU A 45 9.59 18.94 7.82
C LEU A 45 9.12 17.71 8.63
N LEU A 46 10.00 17.08 9.40
CA LEU A 46 9.66 15.96 10.27
C LEU A 46 8.58 16.35 11.29
N ASN A 47 8.75 17.48 11.98
CA ASN A 47 7.75 17.97 12.93
C ASN A 47 6.41 18.24 12.26
N LYS A 48 6.41 18.87 11.08
CA LYS A 48 5.19 19.13 10.34
C LYS A 48 4.49 17.85 9.87
N TRP A 49 5.27 16.86 9.46
CA TRP A 49 4.76 15.55 9.13
C TRP A 49 4.12 14.89 10.36
N TRP A 50 4.78 14.90 11.50
CA TRP A 50 4.27 14.34 12.75
C TRP A 50 2.95 15.01 13.19
N ASP A 51 2.90 16.33 13.20
CA ASP A 51 1.67 17.08 13.48
C ASP A 51 0.53 16.70 12.53
N SER A 52 0.86 16.43 11.28
CA SER A 52 -0.12 15.99 10.29
C SER A 52 -0.62 14.57 10.56
N CYS A 53 0.24 13.69 11.08
CA CYS A 53 -0.16 12.34 11.51
C CYS A 53 -1.13 12.39 12.70
N LEU A 54 -0.83 13.19 13.72
CA LEU A 54 -1.72 13.37 14.88
C LEU A 54 -3.09 13.96 14.50
N LYS A 55 -3.09 14.94 13.59
CA LYS A 55 -4.34 15.49 13.05
C LYS A 55 -5.14 14.44 12.27
N LEU A 56 -4.46 13.64 11.46
CA LEU A 56 -5.08 12.58 10.69
C LEU A 56 -5.72 11.54 11.60
N GLU A 57 -5.00 11.09 12.62
CA GLU A 57 -5.51 10.17 13.64
C GLU A 57 -6.80 10.70 14.29
N LYS A 58 -6.76 11.93 14.79
CA LYS A 58 -7.93 12.57 15.42
C LYS A 58 -9.13 12.66 14.49
N ILE A 59 -8.93 13.01 13.23
CA ILE A 59 -10.01 13.15 12.24
C ILE A 59 -10.60 11.77 11.94
N TYR A 60 -9.78 10.78 11.59
CA TYR A 60 -10.27 9.47 11.20
C TYR A 60 -10.87 8.66 12.34
N SER A 61 -10.41 8.87 13.59
CA SER A 61 -11.03 8.26 14.79
C SER A 61 -12.48 8.71 15.01
N ASN A 62 -12.87 9.88 14.48
CA ASN A 62 -14.21 10.44 14.59
C ASN A 62 -14.98 10.42 13.27
N THR A 63 -14.45 9.78 12.24
CA THR A 63 -15.08 9.71 10.91
C THR A 63 -15.84 8.39 10.76
N ASP A 64 -17.07 8.45 10.20
CA ASP A 64 -17.78 7.24 9.80
C ASP A 64 -16.88 6.42 8.83
N PRO A 65 -16.53 5.17 9.17
CA PRO A 65 -15.68 4.33 8.32
C PRO A 65 -16.28 4.06 6.95
N LYS A 66 -17.58 4.22 6.76
CA LYS A 66 -18.30 4.03 5.49
C LYS A 66 -18.41 5.31 4.67
N LEU A 67 -18.09 6.48 5.25
CA LEU A 67 -18.11 7.75 4.52
C LEU A 67 -17.34 7.60 3.21
N ARG A 68 -17.97 8.00 2.09
CA ARG A 68 -17.29 8.03 0.79
C ARG A 68 -16.43 9.28 0.70
N VAL A 69 -15.16 9.09 0.37
CA VAL A 69 -14.18 10.17 0.27
C VAL A 69 -13.57 10.22 -1.12
N LYS A 70 -13.41 11.43 -1.64
CA LYS A 70 -12.78 11.69 -2.93
C LYS A 70 -11.25 11.68 -2.79
N TRP A 71 -10.59 11.15 -3.81
CA TRP A 71 -9.15 11.15 -3.94
C TRP A 71 -8.75 11.20 -5.42
N ALA A 72 -7.49 10.91 -5.78
CA ALA A 72 -7.00 10.94 -7.17
C ALA A 72 -7.51 9.79 -8.06
N GLY A 73 -8.30 8.86 -7.52
CA GLY A 73 -8.92 7.73 -8.21
C GLY A 73 -10.42 7.63 -7.90
N PRO A 74 -11.06 6.46 -8.15
CA PRO A 74 -12.44 6.21 -7.79
C PRO A 74 -12.68 6.42 -6.30
N GLU A 75 -13.83 7.00 -5.92
CA GLU A 75 -14.17 7.20 -4.51
C GLU A 75 -14.08 5.91 -3.70
N MET A 76 -13.56 6.03 -2.49
CA MET A 76 -13.42 4.91 -1.57
C MET A 76 -14.01 5.25 -0.20
N SER A 77 -14.21 4.25 0.65
CA SER A 77 -14.59 4.49 2.04
C SER A 77 -13.47 5.15 2.83
N ALA A 78 -13.82 5.89 3.89
CA ALA A 78 -12.83 6.44 4.83
C ALA A 78 -11.93 5.33 5.39
N ARG A 79 -12.49 4.15 5.70
CA ARG A 79 -11.71 2.97 6.12
C ARG A 79 -10.66 2.59 5.06
N SER A 80 -11.05 2.46 3.80
CA SER A 80 -10.11 2.13 2.72
C SER A 80 -9.05 3.22 2.55
N SER A 81 -9.43 4.49 2.68
CA SER A 81 -8.52 5.62 2.57
C SER A 81 -7.43 5.60 3.65
N ILE A 82 -7.79 5.34 4.92
CA ILE A 82 -6.79 5.29 6.00
C ILE A 82 -5.94 4.02 5.92
N THR A 83 -6.51 2.89 5.46
CA THR A 83 -5.77 1.65 5.20
C THR A 83 -4.73 1.85 4.10
N ALA A 84 -5.11 2.50 3.00
CA ALA A 84 -4.16 2.86 1.94
C ALA A 84 -3.05 3.77 2.47
N ARG A 85 -3.36 4.73 3.34
CA ARG A 85 -2.35 5.59 3.98
C ARG A 85 -1.41 4.82 4.89
N GLN A 86 -1.92 3.85 5.64
CA GLN A 86 -1.09 2.94 6.45
C GLN A 86 -0.15 2.14 5.54
N MET A 87 -0.65 1.56 4.47
CA MET A 87 0.12 0.79 3.50
C MET A 87 1.25 1.64 2.89
N GLU A 88 0.96 2.85 2.40
CA GLU A 88 1.96 3.77 1.85
C GLU A 88 3.07 4.10 2.86
N THR A 89 2.69 4.46 4.10
CA THR A 89 3.65 4.80 5.14
C THR A 89 4.49 3.58 5.54
N TRP A 90 3.87 2.40 5.56
CA TRP A 90 4.54 1.16 5.91
C TRP A 90 5.53 0.73 4.82
N SER A 91 5.12 0.76 3.56
CA SER A 91 5.96 0.32 2.43
C SER A 91 7.16 1.25 2.22
N HIS A 92 6.94 2.57 2.16
CA HIS A 92 8.05 3.54 2.07
C HIS A 92 8.95 3.51 3.31
N GLY A 93 8.39 3.22 4.50
CA GLY A 93 9.17 2.99 5.70
C GLY A 93 10.17 1.84 5.56
N HIS A 94 9.80 0.75 4.88
CA HIS A 94 10.74 -0.35 4.61
C HIS A 94 11.96 0.09 3.79
N GLU A 95 11.78 0.96 2.81
CA GLU A 95 12.91 1.48 2.02
C GLU A 95 13.93 2.22 2.90
N VAL A 96 13.45 2.95 3.90
CA VAL A 96 14.32 3.63 4.87
C VAL A 96 15.05 2.62 5.76
N PHE A 97 14.35 1.62 6.32
CA PHE A 97 14.95 0.57 7.12
C PHE A 97 15.98 -0.23 6.33
N ASP A 98 15.67 -0.60 5.08
CA ASP A 98 16.58 -1.28 4.18
C ASP A 98 17.84 -0.46 3.93
N ARG A 99 17.70 0.83 3.69
CA ARG A 99 18.84 1.73 3.44
C ARG A 99 19.74 1.87 4.66
N LEU A 100 19.17 1.83 5.86
CA LEU A 100 19.90 1.93 7.12
C LEU A 100 20.45 0.60 7.61
N GLY A 101 20.14 -0.52 6.95
CA GLY A 101 20.49 -1.87 7.41
C GLY A 101 19.85 -2.23 8.73
N GLN A 102 18.68 -1.71 9.01
CA GLN A 102 17.97 -1.91 10.28
C GLN A 102 16.79 -2.86 10.10
N LYS A 103 16.66 -3.82 11.01
CA LYS A 103 15.50 -4.68 11.06
C LYS A 103 14.30 -3.91 11.64
N ARG A 104 13.18 -3.92 10.91
CA ARG A 104 11.94 -3.32 11.39
C ARG A 104 11.22 -4.27 12.34
N LYS A 105 10.77 -3.75 13.48
CA LYS A 105 9.86 -4.47 14.36
C LYS A 105 8.44 -4.32 13.83
N GLU A 106 7.81 -5.45 13.49
CA GLU A 106 6.45 -5.50 12.97
C GLU A 106 5.44 -5.84 14.08
N GLY A 107 4.18 -5.54 13.83
CA GLY A 107 3.06 -5.88 14.72
C GLY A 107 1.80 -6.22 13.91
N ASP A 108 0.79 -6.77 14.54
CA ASP A 108 -0.40 -7.33 13.91
C ASP A 108 -1.28 -6.31 13.17
N HIS A 109 -1.03 -5.01 13.37
CA HIS A 109 -1.70 -3.96 12.58
C HIS A 109 -1.47 -4.09 11.07
N ILE A 110 -0.44 -4.84 10.64
CA ILE A 110 -0.20 -5.15 9.21
C ILE A 110 -1.32 -5.97 8.58
N LYS A 111 -2.18 -6.62 9.36
CA LYS A 111 -3.34 -7.35 8.83
C LYS A 111 -4.25 -6.48 7.97
N ASN A 112 -4.26 -5.17 8.20
CA ASN A 112 -4.98 -4.23 7.33
C ASN A 112 -4.37 -4.16 5.92
N ILE A 113 -3.03 -4.28 5.83
CA ILE A 113 -2.30 -4.33 4.55
C ILE A 113 -2.51 -5.68 3.88
N VAL A 114 -2.54 -6.78 4.65
CA VAL A 114 -2.94 -8.10 4.13
C VAL A 114 -4.32 -8.00 3.50
N HIS A 115 -5.30 -7.46 4.22
CA HIS A 115 -6.66 -7.29 3.70
C HIS A 115 -6.68 -6.43 2.42
N LEU A 116 -5.88 -5.37 2.36
CA LEU A 116 -5.76 -4.55 1.16
C LEU A 116 -5.19 -5.36 -0.01
N GLY A 117 -4.13 -6.15 0.21
CA GLY A 117 -3.56 -7.06 -0.80
C GLY A 117 -4.61 -8.02 -1.36
N ILE A 118 -5.36 -8.70 -0.46
CA ILE A 118 -6.46 -9.60 -0.84
C ILE A 118 -7.54 -8.86 -1.66
N SER A 119 -7.94 -7.69 -1.22
CA SER A 119 -9.01 -6.90 -1.87
C SER A 119 -8.61 -6.38 -3.25
N THR A 120 -7.33 -6.24 -3.52
CA THR A 120 -6.75 -5.77 -4.78
C THR A 120 -6.26 -6.89 -5.68
N PHE A 121 -6.62 -8.15 -5.39
CA PHE A 121 -6.28 -9.31 -6.22
C PHE A 121 -6.65 -9.07 -7.70
N GLU A 122 -7.92 -8.77 -7.96
CA GLU A 122 -8.44 -8.54 -9.32
C GLU A 122 -7.75 -7.36 -10.00
N TRP A 123 -7.45 -6.30 -9.25
CA TRP A 123 -6.73 -5.14 -9.74
C TRP A 123 -5.37 -5.50 -10.35
N THR A 124 -4.64 -6.45 -9.77
CA THR A 124 -3.36 -6.93 -10.30
C THR A 124 -3.49 -7.43 -11.74
N PHE A 125 -4.54 -8.20 -12.04
CA PHE A 125 -4.78 -8.75 -13.38
C PHE A 125 -5.34 -7.69 -14.34
N ILE A 126 -6.34 -6.94 -13.90
CA ILE A 126 -6.99 -5.88 -14.72
C ILE A 126 -5.97 -4.82 -15.13
N ASN A 127 -5.16 -4.34 -14.18
CA ASN A 127 -4.16 -3.30 -14.42
C ASN A 127 -3.11 -3.70 -15.47
N ARG A 128 -2.84 -5.01 -15.60
CA ARG A 128 -1.87 -5.58 -16.55
C ARG A 128 -2.49 -6.17 -17.83
N ASN A 129 -3.80 -6.02 -18.01
CA ASN A 129 -4.54 -6.66 -19.10
C ASN A 129 -4.31 -8.18 -19.15
N ILE A 130 -4.18 -8.83 -18.00
CA ILE A 130 -4.13 -10.29 -17.85
C ILE A 130 -5.56 -10.76 -17.60
N GLN A 131 -5.92 -11.90 -18.19
CA GLN A 131 -7.26 -12.49 -17.99
C GLN A 131 -7.51 -12.71 -16.48
N LEU A 132 -8.65 -12.22 -16.03
CA LEU A 132 -9.05 -12.37 -14.63
C LEU A 132 -9.38 -13.85 -14.35
N PRO A 133 -8.74 -14.47 -13.34
CA PRO A 133 -9.07 -15.84 -12.95
C PRO A 133 -10.48 -15.95 -12.36
N GLU A 134 -11.12 -17.10 -12.54
CA GLU A 134 -12.45 -17.39 -11.98
C GLU A 134 -12.41 -17.61 -10.46
N THR A 135 -11.27 -18.09 -9.94
CA THR A 135 -11.07 -18.39 -8.52
C THR A 135 -9.92 -17.59 -7.93
N LYS A 136 -9.97 -17.35 -6.63
CA LYS A 136 -8.89 -16.71 -5.88
C LYS A 136 -8.09 -17.76 -5.13
N PRO A 137 -6.76 -17.64 -5.03
CA PRO A 137 -5.95 -18.55 -4.23
C PRO A 137 -6.39 -18.55 -2.76
N PHE A 138 -6.32 -19.71 -2.11
CA PHE A 138 -6.34 -19.76 -0.65
C PHE A 138 -5.11 -19.06 -0.08
N VAL A 139 -5.28 -18.24 0.95
CA VAL A 139 -4.18 -17.53 1.59
C VAL A 139 -4.19 -17.84 3.07
N PHE A 140 -3.10 -18.41 3.58
CA PHE A 140 -2.90 -18.75 4.99
C PHE A 140 -1.62 -18.10 5.51
N LEU A 141 -1.75 -17.18 6.47
CA LEU A 141 -0.64 -16.34 6.91
C LEU A 141 -0.52 -16.30 8.43
N ASN A 142 0.74 -16.26 8.89
CA ASN A 142 1.09 -16.02 10.28
C ASN A 142 1.38 -14.55 10.52
N LEU A 143 0.62 -13.92 11.41
CA LEU A 143 0.88 -12.56 11.89
C LEU A 143 2.15 -12.50 12.76
N PRO A 144 2.71 -11.31 13.05
CA PRO A 144 3.85 -11.17 13.95
C PRO A 144 3.65 -11.73 15.37
N SER A 145 2.41 -11.82 15.86
CA SER A 145 2.04 -12.49 17.12
C SER A 145 1.90 -14.01 16.99
N GLU A 146 2.21 -14.57 15.81
CA GLU A 146 1.97 -15.97 15.44
C GLU A 146 0.48 -16.35 15.36
N THR A 147 -0.43 -15.39 15.42
CA THR A 147 -1.83 -15.62 15.15
C THR A 147 -2.03 -15.93 13.66
N GLU A 148 -2.73 -17.03 13.39
CA GLU A 148 -3.06 -17.45 12.03
C GLU A 148 -4.27 -16.70 11.49
N ILE A 149 -4.21 -16.34 10.23
CA ILE A 149 -5.31 -15.73 9.48
C ILE A 149 -5.42 -16.38 8.10
N SER A 150 -6.64 -16.56 7.62
CA SER A 150 -6.89 -17.13 6.30
C SER A 150 -7.91 -16.33 5.51
N TYR A 151 -7.82 -16.43 4.18
CA TYR A 151 -8.72 -15.80 3.22
C TYR A 151 -9.02 -16.75 2.08
N ASN A 152 -10.22 -16.60 1.52
CA ASN A 152 -10.80 -17.40 0.46
C ASN A 152 -11.05 -18.87 0.90
N GLU A 153 -11.62 -19.67 0.02
CA GLU A 153 -11.86 -21.09 0.26
C GLU A 153 -10.55 -21.88 0.19
N GLN A 154 -10.44 -22.91 0.99
CA GLN A 154 -9.26 -23.78 1.02
C GLN A 154 -9.07 -24.46 -0.35
N ASP A 155 -7.86 -24.40 -0.88
CA ASP A 155 -7.48 -25.01 -2.14
C ASP A 155 -6.01 -25.47 -2.05
N ASP A 156 -5.81 -26.78 -1.94
CA ASP A 156 -4.47 -27.37 -1.78
C ASP A 156 -3.62 -27.29 -3.08
N ASN A 157 -4.24 -26.95 -4.21
CA ASN A 157 -3.56 -26.80 -5.49
C ASN A 157 -3.27 -25.35 -5.87
N ASN A 158 -3.90 -24.36 -5.20
CA ASN A 158 -3.74 -22.95 -5.52
C ASN A 158 -3.76 -22.12 -4.23
N PHE A 159 -2.61 -21.96 -3.60
CA PHE A 159 -2.48 -21.31 -2.31
C PHE A 159 -1.21 -20.48 -2.12
N ILE A 160 -1.24 -19.65 -1.10
CA ILE A 160 -0.12 -18.87 -0.58
C ILE A 160 -0.07 -19.07 0.92
N GLU A 161 1.09 -19.49 1.44
CA GLU A 161 1.29 -19.76 2.86
C GLU A 161 2.58 -19.11 3.36
N GLY A 162 2.58 -18.59 4.60
CA GLY A 162 3.77 -18.11 5.28
C GLY A 162 3.58 -16.84 6.09
N SER A 163 4.60 -15.98 6.13
CA SER A 163 4.60 -14.76 6.93
C SER A 163 3.69 -13.67 6.35
N ALA A 164 2.80 -13.12 7.15
CA ALA A 164 1.99 -11.97 6.78
C ALA A 164 2.86 -10.73 6.44
N VAL A 165 4.03 -10.60 7.07
CA VAL A 165 5.00 -9.53 6.76
C VAL A 165 5.51 -9.69 5.33
N GLU A 166 5.95 -10.89 4.96
CA GLU A 166 6.45 -11.17 3.62
C GLU A 166 5.34 -11.00 2.55
N PHE A 167 4.12 -11.46 2.85
CA PHE A 167 2.98 -11.21 1.97
C PHE A 167 2.75 -9.70 1.75
N CYS A 168 2.74 -8.90 2.82
CA CYS A 168 2.63 -7.44 2.72
C CYS A 168 3.78 -6.85 1.88
N GLN A 169 5.01 -7.33 2.05
CA GLN A 169 6.17 -6.87 1.29
C GLN A 169 6.03 -7.15 -0.22
N VAL A 170 5.45 -8.29 -0.58
CA VAL A 170 5.20 -8.64 -1.99
C VAL A 170 4.09 -7.79 -2.58
N VAL A 171 2.92 -7.69 -1.95
CA VAL A 171 1.77 -6.95 -2.51
C VAL A 171 1.99 -5.43 -2.57
N THR A 172 2.90 -4.91 -1.75
CA THR A 172 3.35 -3.50 -1.79
C THR A 172 4.61 -3.28 -2.64
N GLN A 173 5.15 -4.33 -3.25
CA GLN A 173 6.37 -4.30 -4.06
C GLN A 173 7.63 -3.81 -3.30
N VAL A 174 7.68 -4.00 -1.99
CA VAL A 174 8.88 -3.79 -1.19
C VAL A 174 9.90 -4.90 -1.41
N ARG A 175 9.43 -6.11 -1.72
CA ARG A 175 10.26 -7.28 -2.06
C ARG A 175 9.78 -7.97 -3.33
N ASN A 176 10.71 -8.62 -4.01
CA ASN A 176 10.37 -9.63 -5.00
C ASN A 176 9.89 -10.89 -4.28
N ILE A 177 8.96 -11.63 -4.85
CA ILE A 177 8.49 -12.91 -4.29
C ILE A 177 9.67 -13.88 -4.07
N ASP A 178 10.63 -13.90 -4.97
CA ASP A 178 11.82 -14.76 -4.88
C ASP A 178 12.79 -14.37 -3.75
N ASP A 179 12.58 -13.24 -3.09
CA ASP A 179 13.35 -12.77 -1.93
C ASP A 179 12.61 -13.08 -0.61
N THR A 180 11.51 -13.83 -0.66
CA THR A 180 10.69 -14.23 0.49
C THR A 180 10.72 -15.74 0.71
N LYS A 181 10.17 -16.18 1.83
CA LYS A 181 9.98 -17.59 2.18
C LYS A 181 8.53 -18.05 1.99
N LEU A 182 7.69 -17.25 1.35
CA LEU A 182 6.31 -17.61 1.06
C LEU A 182 6.27 -18.88 0.20
N ILE A 183 5.43 -19.82 0.58
CA ILE A 183 5.11 -21.00 -0.22
C ILE A 183 3.97 -20.63 -1.14
N VAL A 184 4.19 -20.76 -2.44
CA VAL A 184 3.21 -20.38 -3.47
C VAL A 184 2.97 -21.55 -4.40
N SER A 185 1.76 -22.08 -4.43
CA SER A 185 1.33 -23.20 -5.28
C SER A 185 0.23 -22.78 -6.24
N GLY A 186 0.22 -23.35 -7.43
CA GLY A 186 -0.76 -23.07 -8.47
C GLY A 186 -0.42 -21.86 -9.36
N GLU A 187 -0.88 -21.91 -10.59
CA GLU A 187 -0.53 -20.90 -11.61
C GLU A 187 -1.14 -19.52 -11.30
N ILE A 188 -2.33 -19.49 -10.70
CA ILE A 188 -3.01 -18.23 -10.34
C ILE A 188 -2.24 -17.56 -9.20
N ALA A 189 -1.90 -18.32 -8.15
CA ALA A 189 -1.14 -17.80 -7.00
C ALA A 189 0.25 -17.30 -7.43
N LYS A 190 0.96 -18.07 -8.28
CA LYS A 190 2.28 -17.66 -8.81
C LYS A 190 2.19 -16.40 -9.65
N THR A 191 1.20 -16.30 -10.55
CA THR A 191 0.97 -15.12 -11.38
C THR A 191 0.65 -13.91 -10.52
N TRP A 192 -0.22 -14.09 -9.51
CA TRP A 192 -0.53 -13.00 -8.58
C TRP A 192 0.70 -12.52 -7.83
N MET A 193 1.43 -13.40 -7.16
CA MET A 193 2.60 -13.01 -6.36
C MET A 193 3.72 -12.41 -7.22
N LYS A 194 3.85 -12.84 -8.47
CA LYS A 194 4.80 -12.25 -9.43
C LYS A 194 4.50 -10.79 -9.76
N TYR A 195 3.21 -10.42 -9.81
CA TYR A 195 2.75 -9.12 -10.32
C TYR A 195 1.93 -8.31 -9.31
N ALA A 196 1.80 -8.79 -8.10
CA ALA A 196 0.96 -8.16 -7.08
C ALA A 196 1.25 -6.66 -6.94
N GLN A 197 0.18 -5.87 -6.94
CA GLN A 197 0.23 -4.41 -6.79
C GLN A 197 -1.02 -3.97 -6.05
N CYS A 198 -0.90 -3.65 -4.76
CA CYS A 198 -2.04 -3.23 -3.94
C CYS A 198 -2.24 -1.70 -3.89
N PHE A 199 -1.53 -0.97 -4.73
CA PHE A 199 -1.59 0.49 -4.85
C PHE A 199 -2.04 0.92 -6.25
N ALA A 200 -2.56 2.15 -6.35
CA ALA A 200 -3.02 2.72 -7.61
C ALA A 200 -1.85 3.15 -8.50
N GLY A 201 -2.13 3.24 -9.80
CA GLY A 201 -1.18 3.70 -10.80
C GLY A 201 -1.08 2.75 -11.99
N ILE A 202 -0.18 3.06 -12.91
CA ILE A 202 0.14 2.18 -14.03
C ILE A 202 0.76 0.88 -13.53
N PRO A 203 0.79 -0.19 -14.35
CA PRO A 203 1.49 -1.42 -14.00
C PRO A 203 2.95 -1.14 -13.61
N ALA A 204 3.32 -1.53 -12.40
CA ALA A 204 4.67 -1.43 -11.90
C ALA A 204 5.23 -2.83 -11.62
N ASP A 205 6.49 -3.07 -12.01
CA ASP A 205 7.14 -4.33 -11.72
C ASP A 205 7.76 -4.31 -10.31
N PRO A 206 7.75 -5.44 -9.58
CA PRO A 206 8.44 -5.54 -8.32
C PRO A 206 9.95 -5.33 -8.50
N PRO A 207 10.68 -5.01 -7.43
CA PRO A 207 12.13 -4.89 -7.49
C PRO A 207 12.74 -6.19 -8.01
N LYS A 208 13.88 -6.10 -8.70
CA LYS A 208 14.60 -7.30 -9.14
C LYS A 208 15.02 -8.13 -7.92
N LYS A 209 15.00 -9.46 -8.07
CA LYS A 209 15.49 -10.37 -7.05
C LYS A 209 16.86 -9.93 -6.53
N GLY A 210 17.00 -9.88 -5.22
CA GLY A 210 18.24 -9.52 -4.54
C GLY A 210 18.66 -8.06 -4.66
N SER A 211 17.83 -7.17 -5.23
CA SER A 211 18.18 -5.75 -5.41
C SER A 211 17.88 -4.90 -4.17
N ARG A 212 17.01 -5.37 -3.27
CA ARG A 212 16.73 -4.71 -2.00
C ARG A 212 17.73 -5.18 -0.94
N PHE A 213 17.89 -4.38 0.10
CA PHE A 213 18.81 -4.68 1.18
C PHE A 213 18.59 -6.11 1.71
N LYS A 214 19.69 -6.87 1.81
CA LYS A 214 19.72 -8.19 2.44
C LYS A 214 20.18 -7.98 3.88
N GLN A 215 19.30 -8.29 4.81
CA GLN A 215 19.65 -8.34 6.23
C GLN A 215 20.55 -9.54 6.52
#